data_0b5975a69905f0095cfa74e6683161c2
#
_entry.id   0b5975a69905f0095cfa74e6683161c2
#
_cell.length_a   1.000
_cell.length_b   1.000
_cell.length_c   1.000
_cell.angle_alpha   90.00
_cell.angle_beta   90.00
_cell.angle_gamma   90.00
#
_symmetry.space_group_name_H-M   'P 1'
#
loop_
_entity.id
_entity.type
_entity.pdbx_description
1 polymer ?
#
loop_
_entity_poly.entity_id
_entity_poly.type
_entity_poly.pdbx_seq_one_letter_code
_entity_poly.pdbx_strand_id
1 'polypeptide(L)'
;MLIDIALYYVGGRGGVETVTTKVSEGLRKKGHRVRIMMAYAPPHVKWIDSLGEAYYYGYGIEKESYENLGEGYRHLMEKIGYPDVCIAGHIPSQSYICSLGLNSARTDKKIPILSWLHGDINIYRDPYLITYAKAHLVISSAVRHGIRSYDKGKNIYLVNNPISIKKGNIIKRPQDGIFKILSIGRLEEEKNLFMLLHALNKINGNWKDTIIGDGSKRKVLESAAEILRINENISWSGWKEDPWESVEEASICISTSNTEGFAMVLAEALSKGIPVIATRCGGPMDIVQDGINGWLVDKNDYFKVAEIINNIITNKIALPLQQVCISSVEKFSDDIVISNIESAIIKELE
;
A
#
# COMPACT_ATOMS: atom_id res chain seq x y z
N MET A 1 23.00 1.20 12.77
CA MET A 1 22.00 1.68 13.73
C MET A 1 21.03 0.56 14.09
N LEU A 2 20.45 0.61 15.28
CA LEU A 2 19.34 -0.23 15.70
C LEU A 2 18.02 0.52 15.43
N ILE A 3 17.20 -0.01 14.54
CA ILE A 3 15.95 0.58 14.08
C ILE A 3 14.79 -0.31 14.52
N ASP A 4 13.83 0.25 15.25
CA ASP A 4 12.56 -0.42 15.53
C ASP A 4 11.50 0.05 14.52
N ILE A 5 10.77 -0.90 13.92
CA ILE A 5 9.54 -0.62 13.17
C ILE A 5 8.39 -1.13 14.05
N ALA A 6 7.64 -0.20 14.60
CA ALA A 6 6.57 -0.50 15.55
C ALA A 6 5.21 -0.43 14.88
N LEU A 7 4.44 -1.50 14.99
CA LEU A 7 3.11 -1.68 14.42
C LEU A 7 2.09 -1.98 15.50
N TYR A 8 0.86 -1.49 15.36
CA TYR A 8 -0.21 -1.80 16.30
C TYR A 8 -0.80 -3.18 16.02
N TYR A 9 -1.69 -3.25 15.06
CA TYR A 9 -2.33 -4.48 14.61
C TYR A 9 -2.18 -4.61 13.10
N VAL A 10 -1.76 -5.78 12.64
CA VAL A 10 -1.62 -6.11 11.23
C VAL A 10 -2.21 -7.50 10.97
N GLY A 11 -2.77 -7.70 9.77
CA GLY A 11 -3.44 -8.95 9.42
C GLY A 11 -2.48 -10.11 9.09
N GLY A 12 -1.23 -9.79 8.76
CA GLY A 12 -0.25 -10.73 8.23
C GLY A 12 -0.38 -10.97 6.71
N ARG A 13 -1.26 -10.20 6.04
CA ARG A 13 -1.49 -10.25 4.58
C ARG A 13 -1.89 -8.87 4.08
N GLY A 14 -1.21 -8.33 3.08
CA GLY A 14 -1.58 -7.07 2.46
C GLY A 14 -0.42 -6.15 2.17
N GLY A 15 -0.74 -4.91 1.78
CA GLY A 15 0.26 -3.94 1.34
C GLY A 15 1.20 -3.46 2.46
N VAL A 16 0.68 -3.30 3.68
CA VAL A 16 1.48 -2.87 4.84
C VAL A 16 2.54 -3.91 5.17
N GLU A 17 2.14 -5.18 5.21
CA GLU A 17 3.03 -6.31 5.47
C GLU A 17 4.12 -6.44 4.41
N THR A 18 3.73 -6.41 3.14
CA THR A 18 4.67 -6.45 2.01
C THR A 18 5.69 -5.32 2.09
N VAL A 19 5.23 -4.10 2.35
CA VAL A 19 6.09 -2.92 2.44
C VAL A 19 6.99 -2.98 3.67
N THR A 20 6.47 -3.42 4.83
CA THR A 20 7.28 -3.60 6.05
C THR A 20 8.40 -4.61 5.83
N THR A 21 8.11 -5.75 5.19
CA THR A 21 9.14 -6.76 4.85
C THR A 21 10.22 -6.16 3.97
N LYS A 22 9.85 -5.53 2.85
CA LYS A 22 10.81 -4.93 1.91
C LYS A 22 11.67 -3.85 2.55
N VAL A 23 11.08 -2.97 3.35
CA VAL A 23 11.81 -1.89 4.03
C VAL A 23 12.76 -2.48 5.07
N SER A 24 12.30 -3.44 5.89
CA SER A 24 13.16 -4.06 6.90
C SER A 24 14.34 -4.81 6.27
N GLU A 25 14.12 -5.58 5.21
CA GLU A 25 15.18 -6.27 4.48
C GLU A 25 16.16 -5.29 3.82
N GLY A 26 15.63 -4.25 3.19
CA GLY A 26 16.45 -3.24 2.53
C GLY A 26 17.34 -2.47 3.50
N LEU A 27 16.81 -2.06 4.65
CA LEU A 27 17.59 -1.42 5.71
C LEU A 27 18.66 -2.38 6.30
N ARG A 28 18.34 -3.67 6.45
CA ARG A 28 19.33 -4.68 6.86
C ARG A 28 20.45 -4.85 5.84
N LYS A 29 20.14 -4.86 4.54
CA LYS A 29 21.15 -4.90 3.46
C LYS A 29 22.08 -3.69 3.49
N LYS A 30 21.63 -2.55 4.02
CA LYS A 30 22.44 -1.34 4.24
C LYS A 30 23.24 -1.37 5.57
N GLY A 31 23.22 -2.49 6.30
CA GLY A 31 24.00 -2.68 7.52
C GLY A 31 23.31 -2.22 8.81
N HIS A 32 22.00 -1.95 8.77
CA HIS A 32 21.24 -1.67 9.98
C HIS A 32 20.71 -2.95 10.63
N ARG A 33 20.62 -2.97 11.96
CA ARG A 33 19.83 -3.97 12.68
C ARG A 33 18.40 -3.47 12.77
N VAL A 34 17.43 -4.25 12.28
CA VAL A 34 16.01 -3.86 12.26
C VAL A 34 15.20 -4.86 13.06
N ARG A 35 14.43 -4.39 14.03
CA ARG A 35 13.49 -5.17 14.83
C ARG A 35 12.06 -4.74 14.51
N ILE A 36 11.15 -5.70 14.46
CA ILE A 36 9.71 -5.44 14.26
C ILE A 36 9.01 -5.59 15.61
N MET A 37 8.37 -4.53 16.05
CA MET A 37 7.61 -4.47 17.28
C MET A 37 6.12 -4.47 16.98
N MET A 38 5.37 -5.42 17.48
CA MET A 38 3.92 -5.53 17.27
C MET A 38 3.19 -5.56 18.61
N ALA A 39 1.99 -5.00 18.67
CA ALA A 39 1.19 -5.14 19.87
C ALA A 39 0.85 -6.62 20.10
N TYR A 40 0.39 -7.29 19.07
CA TYR A 40 -0.03 -8.70 19.10
C TYR A 40 0.44 -9.44 17.84
N ALA A 41 0.50 -10.77 17.92
CA ALA A 41 0.78 -11.60 16.75
C ALA A 41 -0.35 -11.46 15.71
N PRO A 42 -0.02 -11.34 14.40
CA PRO A 42 -1.03 -11.30 13.36
C PRO A 42 -1.74 -12.66 13.22
N PRO A 43 -3.00 -12.68 12.76
CA PRO A 43 -3.72 -13.93 12.49
C PRO A 43 -3.00 -14.85 11.49
N HIS A 44 -2.31 -14.26 10.51
CA HIS A 44 -1.52 -14.99 9.52
C HIS A 44 -0.05 -14.96 9.90
N VAL A 45 0.34 -15.88 10.77
CA VAL A 45 1.68 -15.97 11.39
C VAL A 45 2.82 -16.23 10.40
N LYS A 46 2.54 -16.86 9.26
CA LYS A 46 3.55 -17.18 8.24
C LYS A 46 4.37 -15.95 7.79
N TRP A 47 3.77 -14.77 7.82
CA TRP A 47 4.46 -13.52 7.52
C TRP A 47 5.59 -13.22 8.51
N ILE A 48 5.43 -13.61 9.79
CA ILE A 48 6.42 -13.35 10.85
C ILE A 48 7.76 -14.02 10.54
N ASP A 49 7.73 -15.21 9.93
CA ASP A 49 8.94 -15.97 9.59
C ASP A 49 9.86 -15.19 8.64
N SER A 50 9.32 -14.28 7.84
CA SER A 50 10.07 -13.41 6.93
C SER A 50 10.69 -12.18 7.59
N LEU A 51 10.27 -11.83 8.82
CA LEU A 51 10.64 -10.56 9.45
C LEU A 51 11.99 -10.58 10.18
N GLY A 52 12.56 -11.75 10.47
CA GLY A 52 13.75 -11.90 11.29
C GLY A 52 13.44 -11.63 12.77
N GLU A 53 13.94 -10.51 13.33
CA GLU A 53 13.69 -10.16 14.74
C GLU A 53 12.30 -9.53 14.91
N ALA A 54 11.35 -10.25 15.52
CA ALA A 54 10.00 -9.78 15.84
C ALA A 54 9.69 -9.97 17.31
N TYR A 55 9.05 -8.97 17.92
CA TYR A 55 8.71 -8.92 19.34
C TYR A 55 7.30 -8.41 19.56
N TYR A 56 6.71 -8.78 20.69
CA TYR A 56 5.33 -8.42 21.03
C TYR A 56 5.29 -7.68 22.36
N TYR A 57 4.62 -6.52 22.39
CA TYR A 57 4.55 -5.66 23.59
C TYR A 57 3.16 -5.60 24.24
N GLY A 58 2.13 -6.21 23.63
CA GLY A 58 0.75 -6.20 24.15
C GLY A 58 0.37 -7.40 25.01
N TYR A 59 1.18 -8.45 25.07
CA TYR A 59 0.86 -9.63 25.86
C TYR A 59 0.90 -9.35 27.37
N GLY A 60 -0.09 -9.90 28.09
CA GLY A 60 -0.23 -9.72 29.54
C GLY A 60 -0.96 -8.43 29.94
N ILE A 61 -1.45 -7.66 28.98
CA ILE A 61 -2.25 -6.46 29.24
C ILE A 61 -3.72 -6.89 29.45
N GLU A 62 -4.22 -6.72 30.71
CA GLU A 62 -5.60 -7.08 31.05
C GLU A 62 -6.64 -6.16 30.39
N LYS A 63 -6.33 -4.86 30.30
CA LYS A 63 -7.19 -3.85 29.67
C LYS A 63 -6.41 -3.09 28.62
N GLU A 64 -6.85 -3.20 27.37
CA GLU A 64 -6.23 -2.51 26.26
C GLU A 64 -6.50 -0.99 26.34
N SER A 65 -5.42 -0.22 26.41
CA SER A 65 -5.40 1.23 26.23
C SER A 65 -4.06 1.61 25.63
N TYR A 66 -3.95 2.80 25.06
CA TYR A 66 -2.67 3.28 24.51
C TYR A 66 -1.60 3.40 25.59
N GLU A 67 -1.98 3.79 26.81
CA GLU A 67 -1.09 3.92 27.96
C GLU A 67 -0.53 2.55 28.37
N ASN A 68 -1.40 1.54 28.50
CA ASN A 68 -0.99 0.19 28.87
C ASN A 68 -0.11 -0.45 27.79
N LEU A 69 -0.42 -0.21 26.52
CA LEU A 69 0.44 -0.66 25.39
C LEU A 69 1.80 0.05 25.40
N GLY A 70 1.83 1.36 25.71
CA GLY A 70 3.06 2.11 25.89
C GLY A 70 3.91 1.60 27.05
N GLU A 71 3.28 1.23 28.16
CA GLU A 71 3.98 0.58 29.29
C GLU A 71 4.50 -0.80 28.93
N GLY A 72 3.72 -1.61 28.21
CA GLY A 72 4.18 -2.89 27.69
C GLY A 72 5.38 -2.75 26.76
N TYR A 73 5.36 -1.72 25.90
CA TYR A 73 6.49 -1.42 25.02
C TYR A 73 7.73 -1.01 25.82
N ARG A 74 7.58 -0.15 26.85
CA ARG A 74 8.67 0.23 27.75
C ARG A 74 9.28 -0.97 28.46
N HIS A 75 8.48 -1.85 29.05
CA HIS A 75 8.95 -3.08 29.68
C HIS A 75 9.72 -4.00 28.72
N LEU A 76 9.27 -4.07 27.46
CA LEU A 76 9.99 -4.80 26.43
C LEU A 76 11.37 -4.16 26.17
N MET A 77 11.43 -2.82 26.04
CA MET A 77 12.70 -2.10 25.81
C MET A 77 13.71 -2.28 26.97
N GLU A 78 13.24 -2.30 28.20
CA GLU A 78 14.07 -2.57 29.38
C GLU A 78 14.74 -3.95 29.33
N LYS A 79 14.10 -4.93 28.65
CA LYS A 79 14.63 -6.30 28.50
C LYS A 79 15.57 -6.45 27.31
N ILE A 80 15.25 -5.86 26.16
CA ILE A 80 15.95 -6.10 24.90
C ILE A 80 16.82 -4.92 24.42
N GLY A 81 16.81 -3.80 25.17
CA GLY A 81 17.55 -2.57 24.85
C GLY A 81 16.76 -1.63 23.94
N TYR A 82 17.07 -0.33 24.05
CA TYR A 82 16.43 0.76 23.33
C TYR A 82 17.01 0.92 21.91
N PRO A 83 16.20 1.30 20.90
CA PRO A 83 16.69 1.57 19.55
C PRO A 83 17.37 2.94 19.44
N ASP A 84 18.10 3.17 18.33
CA ASP A 84 18.57 4.50 17.96
C ASP A 84 17.44 5.38 17.42
N VAL A 85 16.47 4.76 16.73
CA VAL A 85 15.29 5.40 16.14
C VAL A 85 14.11 4.42 16.05
N CYS A 86 12.89 4.94 16.16
CA CYS A 86 11.67 4.17 15.99
C CYS A 86 10.84 4.69 14.80
N ILE A 87 10.44 3.80 13.91
CA ILE A 87 9.43 4.06 12.87
C ILE A 87 8.09 3.58 13.40
N ALA A 88 7.20 4.50 13.75
CA ALA A 88 5.84 4.22 14.23
C ALA A 88 4.90 4.07 13.02
N GLY A 89 4.65 2.84 12.61
CA GLY A 89 3.95 2.50 11.39
C GLY A 89 2.45 2.28 11.55
N HIS A 90 1.74 2.36 10.44
CA HIS A 90 0.39 1.95 10.17
C HIS A 90 -0.70 2.95 10.63
N ILE A 91 -0.75 3.33 11.91
CA ILE A 91 -1.81 4.17 12.47
C ILE A 91 -1.24 5.35 13.28
N PRO A 92 -1.95 6.49 13.39
CA PRO A 92 -1.47 7.66 14.13
C PRO A 92 -1.17 7.40 15.62
N SER A 93 -2.02 6.60 16.29
CA SER A 93 -1.85 6.27 17.71
C SER A 93 -0.57 5.48 18.01
N GLN A 94 0.04 4.83 17.00
CA GLN A 94 1.32 4.16 17.19
C GLN A 94 2.44 5.15 17.59
N SER A 95 2.39 6.39 17.10
CA SER A 95 3.33 7.44 17.51
C SER A 95 3.21 7.76 18.98
N TYR A 96 1.98 7.82 19.51
CA TYR A 96 1.73 8.03 20.93
C TYR A 96 2.21 6.84 21.78
N ILE A 97 1.84 5.62 21.43
CA ILE A 97 2.29 4.39 22.12
C ILE A 97 3.82 4.33 22.18
N CYS A 98 4.50 4.57 21.06
CA CYS A 98 5.97 4.61 21.01
C CYS A 98 6.53 5.73 21.91
N SER A 99 5.90 6.90 21.94
CA SER A 99 6.36 8.01 22.77
C SER A 99 6.28 7.68 24.27
N LEU A 100 5.23 7.01 24.70
CA LEU A 100 5.09 6.54 26.09
C LEU A 100 6.15 5.47 26.45
N GLY A 101 6.44 4.56 25.51
CA GLY A 101 7.41 3.48 25.74
C GLY A 101 8.87 3.90 25.68
N LEU A 102 9.22 4.80 24.76
CA LEU A 102 10.60 5.17 24.47
C LEU A 102 11.08 6.42 25.17
N ASN A 103 10.20 7.41 25.41
CA ASN A 103 10.54 8.73 25.91
C ASN A 103 9.97 9.02 27.31
N SER A 104 9.79 7.97 28.12
CA SER A 104 9.44 8.14 29.55
C SER A 104 10.57 8.86 30.31
N ALA A 105 10.22 9.48 31.45
CA ALA A 105 11.16 10.28 32.29
C ALA A 105 12.42 9.52 32.80
N ARG A 106 12.55 8.24 32.46
CA ARG A 106 13.67 7.35 32.86
C ARG A 106 14.76 7.21 31.80
N THR A 107 14.60 7.83 30.63
CA THR A 107 15.62 7.76 29.54
C THR A 107 16.32 9.11 29.43
N ASP A 108 17.64 9.12 29.61
CA ASP A 108 18.47 10.34 29.49
C ASP A 108 18.54 10.88 28.04
N LYS A 109 18.22 10.06 27.04
CA LYS A 109 18.23 10.41 25.62
C LYS A 109 16.83 10.21 25.02
N LYS A 110 16.28 11.27 24.42
CA LYS A 110 15.05 11.16 23.63
C LYS A 110 15.33 10.39 22.33
N ILE A 111 14.59 9.29 22.13
CA ILE A 111 14.67 8.48 20.92
C ILE A 111 13.76 9.10 19.87
N PRO A 112 14.27 9.45 18.67
CA PRO A 112 13.43 9.97 17.60
C PRO A 112 12.38 8.94 17.15
N ILE A 113 11.14 9.40 17.02
CA ILE A 113 10.03 8.62 16.49
C ILE A 113 9.61 9.25 15.16
N LEU A 114 9.62 8.46 14.09
CA LEU A 114 9.13 8.86 12.78
C LEU A 114 7.82 8.12 12.53
N SER A 115 6.71 8.84 12.32
CA SER A 115 5.48 8.18 11.91
C SER A 115 5.59 7.68 10.47
N TRP A 116 4.94 6.57 10.16
CA TRP A 116 4.89 6.01 8.82
C TRP A 116 3.47 5.58 8.46
N LEU A 117 2.69 6.53 7.94
CA LEU A 117 1.26 6.35 7.72
C LEU A 117 0.99 5.77 6.30
N HIS A 118 0.15 4.73 6.25
CA HIS A 118 -0.16 3.97 5.03
C HIS A 118 -1.55 4.25 4.43
N GLY A 119 -2.29 5.21 4.97
CA GLY A 119 -3.64 5.56 4.51
C GLY A 119 -3.99 7.02 4.78
N ASP A 120 -5.21 7.40 4.40
CA ASP A 120 -5.74 8.73 4.72
C ASP A 120 -5.85 8.88 6.24
N ILE A 121 -5.24 9.93 6.78
CA ILE A 121 -5.22 10.18 8.22
C ILE A 121 -6.63 10.34 8.81
N ASN A 122 -7.58 10.81 8.03
CA ASN A 122 -8.94 11.10 8.48
C ASN A 122 -9.81 9.85 8.69
N ILE A 123 -9.38 8.68 8.22
CA ILE A 123 -10.10 7.43 8.51
C ILE A 123 -9.81 6.85 9.90
N TYR A 124 -8.78 7.36 10.58
CA TYR A 124 -8.37 6.86 11.88
C TYR A 124 -9.08 7.59 13.01
N ARG A 125 -9.30 6.88 14.12
CA ARG A 125 -10.06 7.38 15.28
C ARG A 125 -9.43 8.60 15.93
N ASP A 126 -8.10 8.58 16.13
CA ASP A 126 -7.36 9.60 16.89
C ASP A 126 -6.21 10.18 16.04
N PRO A 127 -6.53 10.88 14.94
CA PRO A 127 -5.52 11.32 13.96
C PRO A 127 -4.49 12.29 14.55
N TYR A 128 -4.85 13.10 15.55
CA TYR A 128 -3.97 14.06 16.23
C TYR A 128 -2.81 13.38 16.97
N LEU A 129 -2.93 12.10 17.32
CA LEU A 129 -1.86 11.35 18.00
C LEU A 129 -0.61 11.17 17.13
N ILE A 130 -0.69 11.43 15.83
CA ILE A 130 0.49 11.45 14.95
C ILE A 130 1.49 12.54 15.37
N THR A 131 1.04 13.59 16.05
CA THR A 131 1.88 14.71 16.52
C THR A 131 2.89 14.31 17.60
N TYR A 132 2.81 13.12 18.16
CA TYR A 132 3.84 12.58 19.06
C TYR A 132 5.10 12.11 18.34
N ALA A 133 5.07 11.97 17.01
CA ALA A 133 6.28 11.73 16.22
C ALA A 133 7.14 13.01 16.10
N LYS A 134 8.46 12.86 15.96
CA LYS A 134 9.41 13.95 15.66
C LYS A 134 9.26 14.43 14.22
N ALA A 135 9.05 13.49 13.30
CA ALA A 135 8.88 13.72 11.87
C ALA A 135 7.97 12.65 11.24
N HIS A 136 7.62 12.80 9.97
CA HIS A 136 6.68 11.93 9.29
C HIS A 136 7.23 11.38 7.98
N LEU A 137 7.17 10.05 7.80
CA LEU A 137 7.36 9.37 6.54
C LEU A 137 6.00 9.19 5.87
N VAL A 138 5.85 9.60 4.63
CA VAL A 138 4.59 9.51 3.89
C VAL A 138 4.75 8.81 2.56
N ILE A 139 3.74 8.03 2.21
CA ILE A 139 3.75 7.18 1.02
C ILE A 139 3.18 7.86 -0.22
N SER A 140 2.46 8.99 -0.06
CA SER A 140 1.89 9.76 -1.18
C SER A 140 1.70 11.22 -0.83
N SER A 141 1.49 12.05 -1.85
CA SER A 141 1.18 13.47 -1.70
C SER A 141 -0.15 13.70 -0.95
N ALA A 142 -1.12 12.81 -1.13
CA ALA A 142 -2.38 12.88 -0.41
C ALA A 142 -2.19 12.65 1.10
N VAL A 143 -1.41 11.63 1.48
CA VAL A 143 -1.07 11.38 2.91
C VAL A 143 -0.29 12.56 3.48
N ARG A 144 0.66 13.14 2.72
CA ARG A 144 1.38 14.37 3.11
C ARG A 144 0.41 15.51 3.42
N HIS A 145 -0.55 15.75 2.54
CA HIS A 145 -1.53 16.82 2.70
C HIS A 145 -2.39 16.58 3.96
N GLY A 146 -2.86 15.35 4.15
CA GLY A 146 -3.63 14.98 5.33
C GLY A 146 -2.87 15.23 6.63
N ILE A 147 -1.60 14.81 6.74
CA ILE A 147 -0.78 15.03 7.94
C ILE A 147 -0.55 16.53 8.19
N ARG A 148 -0.35 17.35 7.17
CA ARG A 148 -0.19 18.81 7.30
C ARG A 148 -1.34 19.50 8.00
N SER A 149 -2.55 18.96 7.97
CA SER A 149 -3.70 19.51 8.67
C SER A 149 -3.61 19.35 10.20
N TYR A 150 -2.89 18.32 10.66
CA TYR A 150 -2.71 18.02 12.09
C TYR A 150 -1.35 18.48 12.62
N ASP A 151 -0.29 18.43 11.80
CA ASP A 151 1.08 18.78 12.22
C ASP A 151 1.77 19.65 11.16
N LYS A 152 1.68 20.96 11.33
CA LYS A 152 2.20 21.95 10.36
C LYS A 152 3.70 22.21 10.50
N GLY A 153 4.26 21.98 11.67
CA GLY A 153 5.61 22.42 12.03
C GLY A 153 6.72 21.42 11.77
N LYS A 154 6.38 20.13 11.63
CA LYS A 154 7.38 19.08 11.54
C LYS A 154 7.77 18.71 10.11
N ASN A 155 8.92 18.06 9.98
CA ASN A 155 9.38 17.54 8.70
C ASN A 155 8.48 16.42 8.22
N ILE A 156 8.14 16.44 6.93
CA ILE A 156 7.39 15.38 6.25
C ILE A 156 8.16 14.95 5.00
N TYR A 157 8.63 13.71 5.02
CA TYR A 157 9.43 13.09 3.97
C TYR A 157 8.52 12.23 3.07
N LEU A 158 8.41 12.58 1.79
CA LEU A 158 7.73 11.74 0.81
C LEU A 158 8.67 10.62 0.39
N VAL A 159 8.49 9.46 0.98
CA VAL A 159 9.34 8.29 0.73
C VAL A 159 8.74 7.31 -0.28
N ASN A 160 7.41 7.32 -0.44
CA ASN A 160 6.62 6.37 -1.22
C ASN A 160 6.68 4.93 -0.66
N ASN A 161 6.12 3.97 -1.41
CA ASN A 161 6.23 2.55 -1.11
C ASN A 161 7.14 1.84 -2.12
N PRO A 162 7.99 0.90 -1.67
CA PRO A 162 8.90 0.18 -2.54
C PRO A 162 8.18 -0.86 -3.41
N ILE A 163 8.50 -0.89 -4.70
CA ILE A 163 8.08 -1.93 -5.64
C ILE A 163 9.27 -2.63 -6.25
N SER A 164 9.20 -3.95 -6.40
CA SER A 164 10.27 -4.71 -7.03
C SER A 164 10.17 -4.60 -8.55
N ILE A 165 11.13 -3.91 -9.16
CA ILE A 165 11.25 -3.80 -10.61
C ILE A 165 12.31 -4.78 -11.09
N LYS A 166 11.87 -5.95 -11.59
CA LYS A 166 12.77 -6.98 -12.11
C LYS A 166 12.89 -6.84 -13.63
N LYS A 167 14.11 -6.73 -14.14
CA LYS A 167 14.36 -6.75 -15.60
C LYS A 167 13.83 -8.06 -16.20
N GLY A 168 13.12 -7.95 -17.33
CA GLY A 168 12.60 -9.12 -18.06
C GLY A 168 11.26 -9.67 -17.56
N ASN A 169 10.69 -9.14 -16.49
CA ASN A 169 9.38 -9.58 -15.98
C ASN A 169 8.23 -8.75 -16.60
N ILE A 170 8.22 -8.68 -17.93
CA ILE A 170 7.20 -7.94 -18.69
C ILE A 170 6.05 -8.88 -19.02
N ILE A 171 4.83 -8.50 -18.68
CA ILE A 171 3.62 -9.25 -19.00
C ILE A 171 3.25 -8.95 -20.46
N LYS A 172 2.99 -10.02 -21.22
CA LYS A 172 2.67 -9.92 -22.66
C LYS A 172 1.32 -9.24 -22.86
N ARG A 173 1.19 -8.54 -23.99
CA ARG A 173 -0.11 -8.10 -24.49
C ARG A 173 -0.78 -9.23 -25.27
N PRO A 174 -2.09 -9.43 -25.10
CA PRO A 174 -2.83 -10.44 -25.85
C PRO A 174 -2.72 -10.24 -27.37
N GLN A 175 -2.62 -11.33 -28.09
CA GLN A 175 -2.59 -11.35 -29.56
C GLN A 175 -3.79 -12.11 -30.16
N ASP A 176 -4.69 -12.62 -29.31
CA ASP A 176 -5.86 -13.44 -29.65
C ASP A 176 -7.11 -12.61 -30.00
N GLY A 177 -6.99 -11.28 -30.04
CA GLY A 177 -8.12 -10.38 -30.30
C GLY A 177 -9.03 -10.17 -29.09
N ILE A 178 -8.68 -10.71 -27.91
CA ILE A 178 -9.40 -10.52 -26.65
C ILE A 178 -8.75 -9.39 -25.86
N PHE A 179 -9.51 -8.39 -25.45
CA PHE A 179 -9.03 -7.34 -24.56
C PHE A 179 -9.03 -7.84 -23.11
N LYS A 180 -7.86 -8.19 -22.57
CA LYS A 180 -7.72 -8.78 -21.23
C LYS A 180 -7.53 -7.69 -20.19
N ILE A 181 -8.51 -7.55 -19.32
CA ILE A 181 -8.53 -6.62 -18.19
C ILE A 181 -8.05 -7.37 -16.95
N LEU A 182 -7.36 -6.67 -16.07
CA LEU A 182 -6.88 -7.21 -14.82
C LEU A 182 -7.33 -6.30 -13.67
N SER A 183 -7.91 -6.89 -12.63
CA SER A 183 -8.32 -6.20 -11.42
C SER A 183 -7.79 -6.96 -10.20
N ILE A 184 -6.92 -6.34 -9.39
CA ILE A 184 -6.27 -7.00 -8.26
C ILE A 184 -6.52 -6.20 -6.99
N GLY A 185 -7.03 -6.84 -5.94
CA GLY A 185 -7.23 -6.22 -4.64
C GLY A 185 -8.26 -6.91 -3.78
N ARG A 186 -8.42 -6.41 -2.55
CA ARG A 186 -9.46 -6.90 -1.65
C ARG A 186 -10.84 -6.58 -2.21
N LEU A 187 -11.79 -7.50 -2.08
CA LEU A 187 -13.17 -7.29 -2.51
C LEU A 187 -13.97 -6.65 -1.36
N GLU A 188 -13.60 -5.39 -1.05
CA GLU A 188 -14.16 -4.59 0.04
C GLU A 188 -14.74 -3.27 -0.49
N GLU A 189 -15.52 -2.58 0.35
CA GLU A 189 -16.26 -1.36 -0.02
C GLU A 189 -15.37 -0.27 -0.60
N GLU A 190 -14.19 -0.06 -0.02
CA GLU A 190 -13.26 0.98 -0.45
C GLU A 190 -12.70 0.75 -1.87
N LYS A 191 -12.72 -0.49 -2.37
CA LYS A 191 -12.26 -0.83 -3.73
C LYS A 191 -13.30 -0.56 -4.80
N ASN A 192 -14.56 -0.38 -4.41
CA ASN A 192 -15.68 0.02 -5.27
C ASN A 192 -15.76 -0.76 -6.61
N LEU A 193 -15.69 -2.11 -6.51
CA LEU A 193 -15.77 -2.96 -7.71
C LEU A 193 -17.15 -2.87 -8.39
N PHE A 194 -18.18 -2.35 -7.74
CA PHE A 194 -19.45 -2.06 -8.41
C PHE A 194 -19.28 -1.06 -9.56
N MET A 195 -18.45 -0.04 -9.37
CA MET A 195 -18.09 0.91 -10.44
C MET A 195 -17.42 0.16 -11.61
N LEU A 196 -16.51 -0.79 -11.33
CA LEU A 196 -15.88 -1.62 -12.35
C LEU A 196 -16.92 -2.43 -13.11
N LEU A 197 -17.81 -3.19 -12.42
CA LEU A 197 -18.83 -4.02 -13.07
C LEU A 197 -19.76 -3.17 -13.97
N HIS A 198 -20.16 -1.97 -13.52
CA HIS A 198 -20.93 -1.05 -14.35
C HIS A 198 -20.17 -0.58 -15.59
N ALA A 199 -18.87 -0.32 -15.48
CA ALA A 199 -18.02 0.02 -16.61
C ALA A 199 -17.90 -1.15 -17.59
N LEU A 200 -17.62 -2.36 -17.09
CA LEU A 200 -17.51 -3.58 -17.90
C LEU A 200 -18.78 -3.86 -18.70
N ASN A 201 -19.96 -3.63 -18.11
CA ASN A 201 -21.24 -3.78 -18.80
C ASN A 201 -21.47 -2.79 -19.97
N LYS A 202 -20.61 -1.76 -20.11
CA LYS A 202 -20.68 -0.77 -21.21
C LYS A 202 -19.57 -0.97 -22.25
N ILE A 203 -18.72 -1.98 -22.08
CA ILE A 203 -17.68 -2.29 -23.06
C ILE A 203 -18.29 -3.01 -24.26
N ASN A 204 -17.94 -2.56 -25.46
CA ASN A 204 -18.31 -3.18 -26.71
C ASN A 204 -17.10 -3.97 -27.25
N GLY A 205 -17.34 -5.18 -27.73
CA GLY A 205 -16.28 -6.03 -28.31
C GLY A 205 -15.95 -7.24 -27.46
N ASN A 206 -14.84 -7.90 -27.79
CA ASN A 206 -14.41 -9.13 -27.13
C ASN A 206 -13.45 -8.79 -25.98
N TRP A 207 -13.90 -8.97 -24.75
CA TRP A 207 -13.11 -8.69 -23.55
C TRP A 207 -13.29 -9.77 -22.48
N LYS A 208 -12.29 -9.91 -21.63
CA LYS A 208 -12.32 -10.70 -20.40
C LYS A 208 -11.71 -9.90 -19.26
N ASP A 209 -12.25 -10.05 -18.06
CA ASP A 209 -11.64 -9.51 -16.83
C ASP A 209 -11.24 -10.64 -15.90
N THR A 210 -10.04 -10.55 -15.33
CA THR A 210 -9.57 -11.43 -14.28
C THR A 210 -9.48 -10.65 -12.98
N ILE A 211 -10.37 -10.96 -12.04
CA ILE A 211 -10.41 -10.37 -10.70
C ILE A 211 -9.64 -11.27 -9.74
N ILE A 212 -8.51 -10.79 -9.24
CA ILE A 212 -7.66 -11.51 -8.28
C ILE A 212 -7.78 -10.84 -6.91
N GLY A 213 -8.31 -11.58 -5.97
CA GLY A 213 -8.53 -11.14 -4.60
C GLY A 213 -9.77 -11.77 -3.98
N ASP A 214 -9.98 -11.48 -2.71
CA ASP A 214 -11.13 -11.93 -1.95
C ASP A 214 -11.56 -10.86 -0.95
N GLY A 215 -12.75 -11.00 -0.37
CA GLY A 215 -13.27 -10.06 0.62
C GLY A 215 -14.75 -10.22 0.86
N SER A 216 -15.27 -9.41 1.78
CA SER A 216 -16.66 -9.50 2.25
C SER A 216 -17.70 -9.27 1.15
N LYS A 217 -17.33 -8.55 0.08
CA LYS A 217 -18.24 -8.19 -1.04
C LYS A 217 -18.29 -9.22 -2.15
N ARG A 218 -17.48 -10.29 -2.11
CA ARG A 218 -17.37 -11.25 -3.21
C ARG A 218 -18.74 -11.75 -3.73
N LYS A 219 -19.56 -12.32 -2.85
CA LYS A 219 -20.86 -12.90 -3.23
C LYS A 219 -21.80 -11.88 -3.87
N VAL A 220 -21.83 -10.68 -3.32
CA VAL A 220 -22.68 -9.59 -3.84
C VAL A 220 -22.20 -9.10 -5.20
N LEU A 221 -20.88 -9.06 -5.41
CA LEU A 221 -20.29 -8.69 -6.70
C LEU A 221 -20.53 -9.76 -7.77
N GLU A 222 -20.41 -11.05 -7.44
CA GLU A 222 -20.76 -12.16 -8.34
C GLU A 222 -22.23 -12.08 -8.75
N SER A 223 -23.17 -11.88 -7.81
CA SER A 223 -24.59 -11.70 -8.11
C SER A 223 -24.85 -10.44 -8.98
N ALA A 224 -24.14 -9.35 -8.75
CA ALA A 224 -24.25 -8.17 -9.57
C ALA A 224 -23.76 -8.40 -11.00
N ALA A 225 -22.69 -9.17 -11.20
CA ALA A 225 -22.21 -9.56 -12.52
C ALA A 225 -23.22 -10.42 -13.29
N GLU A 226 -23.93 -11.33 -12.61
CA GLU A 226 -25.03 -12.11 -13.17
C GLU A 226 -26.19 -11.22 -13.61
N ILE A 227 -26.66 -10.30 -12.75
CA ILE A 227 -27.72 -9.35 -13.06
C ILE A 227 -27.37 -8.50 -14.30
N LEU A 228 -26.10 -8.06 -14.38
CA LEU A 228 -25.57 -7.29 -15.51
C LEU A 228 -25.28 -8.17 -16.75
N ARG A 229 -25.42 -9.50 -16.65
CA ARG A 229 -25.16 -10.49 -17.71
C ARG A 229 -23.74 -10.43 -18.28
N ILE A 230 -22.76 -10.20 -17.40
CA ILE A 230 -21.32 -10.13 -17.74
C ILE A 230 -20.48 -11.21 -17.04
N ASN A 231 -21.11 -12.07 -16.23
CA ASN A 231 -20.45 -13.10 -15.43
C ASN A 231 -19.58 -14.06 -16.28
N GLU A 232 -19.97 -14.39 -17.51
CA GLU A 232 -19.20 -15.26 -18.41
C GLU A 232 -17.89 -14.63 -18.89
N ASN A 233 -17.78 -13.30 -18.79
CA ASN A 233 -16.57 -12.56 -19.15
C ASN A 233 -15.65 -12.29 -17.96
N ILE A 234 -16.04 -12.66 -16.73
CA ILE A 234 -15.29 -12.38 -15.51
C ILE A 234 -14.78 -13.69 -14.89
N SER A 235 -13.48 -13.74 -14.65
CA SER A 235 -12.85 -14.82 -13.89
C SER A 235 -12.54 -14.36 -12.46
N TRP A 236 -13.18 -14.96 -11.47
CA TRP A 236 -12.97 -14.71 -10.04
C TRP A 236 -11.90 -15.65 -9.49
N SER A 237 -10.63 -15.21 -9.47
CA SER A 237 -9.48 -16.07 -9.14
C SER A 237 -9.23 -16.28 -7.65
N GLY A 238 -9.95 -15.55 -6.78
CA GLY A 238 -9.72 -15.60 -5.33
C GLY A 238 -8.42 -14.93 -4.91
N TRP A 239 -8.12 -15.01 -3.62
CA TRP A 239 -6.88 -14.46 -3.07
C TRP A 239 -5.66 -15.29 -3.49
N LYS A 240 -4.57 -14.63 -3.84
CA LYS A 240 -3.27 -15.24 -4.16
C LYS A 240 -2.15 -14.56 -3.39
N GLU A 241 -1.14 -15.32 -2.98
CA GLU A 241 0.04 -14.80 -2.27
C GLU A 241 0.84 -13.86 -3.18
N ASP A 242 1.19 -14.30 -4.38
CA ASP A 242 1.66 -13.46 -5.47
C ASP A 242 0.65 -13.50 -6.62
N PRO A 243 -0.14 -12.44 -6.81
CA PRO A 243 -1.12 -12.41 -7.89
C PRO A 243 -0.47 -12.41 -9.28
N TRP A 244 0.76 -11.90 -9.39
CA TRP A 244 1.45 -11.70 -10.66
C TRP A 244 1.97 -13.00 -11.28
N GLU A 245 2.24 -14.04 -10.49
CA GLU A 245 2.65 -15.36 -10.99
C GLU A 245 1.56 -16.03 -11.85
N SER A 246 0.32 -15.62 -11.69
CA SER A 246 -0.82 -16.19 -12.44
C SER A 246 -1.24 -15.35 -13.64
N VAL A 247 -0.56 -14.23 -13.91
CA VAL A 247 -0.90 -13.32 -15.01
C VAL A 247 0.10 -13.49 -16.14
N GLU A 248 -0.32 -14.20 -17.21
CA GLU A 248 0.50 -14.41 -18.41
C GLU A 248 0.39 -13.25 -19.38
N GLU A 249 -0.83 -12.71 -19.54
CA GLU A 249 -1.15 -11.63 -20.48
C GLU A 249 -2.15 -10.66 -19.88
N ALA A 250 -1.97 -9.37 -20.18
CA ALA A 250 -2.92 -8.32 -19.84
C ALA A 250 -2.84 -7.15 -20.83
N SER A 251 -3.98 -6.55 -21.15
CA SER A 251 -4.07 -5.31 -21.91
C SER A 251 -3.97 -4.10 -21.00
N ILE A 252 -4.64 -4.15 -19.85
CA ILE A 252 -4.76 -3.04 -18.89
C ILE A 252 -5.07 -3.55 -17.48
N CYS A 253 -4.62 -2.81 -16.47
CA CYS A 253 -5.03 -3.05 -15.08
C CYS A 253 -5.93 -1.90 -14.60
N ILE A 254 -7.04 -2.23 -13.91
CA ILE A 254 -8.04 -1.25 -13.49
C ILE A 254 -8.18 -1.23 -11.97
N SER A 255 -8.21 -0.03 -11.39
CA SER A 255 -8.54 0.20 -9.98
C SER A 255 -9.60 1.30 -9.86
N THR A 256 -10.77 0.93 -9.35
CA THR A 256 -11.93 1.82 -9.17
C THR A 256 -12.09 2.30 -7.73
N SER A 257 -11.03 2.25 -6.93
CA SER A 257 -11.06 2.51 -5.49
C SER A 257 -11.58 3.91 -5.14
N ASN A 258 -12.34 4.00 -4.05
CA ASN A 258 -12.77 5.27 -3.47
C ASN A 258 -11.65 5.97 -2.71
N THR A 259 -10.72 5.19 -2.14
CA THR A 259 -9.58 5.69 -1.39
C THR A 259 -8.39 4.74 -1.50
N GLU A 260 -7.20 5.29 -1.64
CA GLU A 260 -5.93 4.57 -1.67
C GLU A 260 -4.84 5.40 -1.00
N GLY A 261 -4.07 4.77 -0.13
CA GLY A 261 -2.86 5.41 0.42
C GLY A 261 -1.77 5.56 -0.64
N PHE A 262 -1.44 4.47 -1.36
CA PHE A 262 -0.45 4.47 -2.44
C PHE A 262 -0.98 3.77 -3.70
N ALA A 263 -1.68 2.64 -3.59
CA ALA A 263 -2.10 1.77 -4.69
C ALA A 263 -0.94 0.95 -5.29
N MET A 264 -0.36 0.08 -4.46
CA MET A 264 0.75 -0.82 -4.85
C MET A 264 0.51 -1.52 -6.19
N VAL A 265 -0.67 -2.09 -6.37
CA VAL A 265 -1.05 -2.84 -7.58
C VAL A 265 -0.87 -2.04 -8.87
N LEU A 266 -1.18 -0.73 -8.87
CA LEU A 266 -0.99 0.12 -10.05
C LEU A 266 0.48 0.30 -10.39
N ALA A 267 1.31 0.55 -9.38
CA ALA A 267 2.75 0.68 -9.58
C ALA A 267 3.39 -0.66 -10.01
N GLU A 268 2.92 -1.77 -9.44
CA GLU A 268 3.33 -3.12 -9.83
C GLU A 268 2.91 -3.46 -11.27
N ALA A 269 1.67 -3.13 -11.68
CA ALA A 269 1.19 -3.31 -13.05
C ALA A 269 2.07 -2.53 -14.04
N LEU A 270 2.32 -1.25 -13.77
CA LEU A 270 3.19 -0.41 -14.58
C LEU A 270 4.62 -0.96 -14.66
N SER A 271 5.16 -1.50 -13.56
CA SER A 271 6.50 -2.12 -13.54
C SER A 271 6.61 -3.36 -14.43
N LYS A 272 5.48 -3.97 -14.79
CA LYS A 272 5.36 -5.12 -15.70
C LYS A 272 4.94 -4.71 -17.13
N GLY A 273 4.91 -3.41 -17.41
CA GLY A 273 4.55 -2.86 -18.72
C GLY A 273 3.03 -2.82 -18.99
N ILE A 274 2.19 -3.02 -17.98
CA ILE A 274 0.73 -2.96 -18.10
C ILE A 274 0.28 -1.53 -17.80
N PRO A 275 -0.36 -0.81 -18.75
CA PRO A 275 -0.96 0.49 -18.48
C PRO A 275 -2.16 0.36 -17.53
N VAL A 276 -2.56 1.46 -16.93
CA VAL A 276 -3.58 1.42 -15.88
C VAL A 276 -4.73 2.41 -16.12
N ILE A 277 -5.93 2.08 -15.62
CA ILE A 277 -7.00 3.04 -15.40
C ILE A 277 -7.25 3.09 -13.88
N ALA A 278 -7.29 4.29 -13.32
CA ALA A 278 -7.51 4.46 -11.89
C ALA A 278 -8.44 5.64 -11.59
N THR A 279 -9.17 5.54 -10.50
CA THR A 279 -9.91 6.66 -9.95
C THR A 279 -8.98 7.70 -9.34
N ARG A 280 -9.34 8.99 -9.45
CA ARG A 280 -8.64 10.11 -8.79
C ARG A 280 -8.84 10.05 -7.28
N CYS A 281 -8.04 9.22 -6.61
CA CYS A 281 -8.11 9.05 -5.16
C CYS A 281 -6.71 8.80 -4.57
N GLY A 282 -6.22 9.72 -3.75
CA GLY A 282 -4.96 9.54 -3.00
C GLY A 282 -3.75 9.14 -3.88
N GLY A 283 -3.15 8.00 -3.56
CA GLY A 283 -1.93 7.50 -4.19
C GLY A 283 -1.94 7.34 -5.72
N PRO A 284 -3.03 6.88 -6.36
CA PRO A 284 -3.11 6.83 -7.83
C PRO A 284 -2.73 8.12 -8.53
N MET A 285 -2.99 9.28 -7.94
CA MET A 285 -2.64 10.59 -8.51
C MET A 285 -1.13 10.85 -8.57
N ASP A 286 -0.32 10.17 -7.75
CA ASP A 286 1.14 10.26 -7.77
C ASP A 286 1.79 9.24 -8.74
N ILE A 287 1.04 8.19 -9.09
CA ILE A 287 1.52 7.06 -9.90
C ILE A 287 1.12 7.23 -11.37
N VAL A 288 -0.14 7.58 -11.62
CA VAL A 288 -0.69 7.63 -12.97
C VAL A 288 -0.42 9.00 -13.60
N GLN A 289 0.28 8.98 -14.73
CA GLN A 289 0.48 10.13 -15.61
C GLN A 289 -0.58 10.02 -16.73
N ASP A 290 -1.64 10.83 -16.60
CA ASP A 290 -2.84 10.76 -17.44
C ASP A 290 -2.50 10.86 -18.94
N GLY A 291 -2.93 9.88 -19.73
CA GLY A 291 -2.62 9.76 -21.17
C GLY A 291 -1.20 9.27 -21.51
N ILE A 292 -0.31 9.05 -20.52
CA ILE A 292 1.09 8.66 -20.75
C ILE A 292 1.33 7.19 -20.33
N ASN A 293 1.07 6.82 -19.08
CA ASN A 293 1.20 5.45 -18.59
C ASN A 293 -0.15 4.82 -18.23
N GLY A 294 -1.22 5.57 -18.34
CA GLY A 294 -2.58 5.18 -18.00
C GLY A 294 -3.54 6.35 -18.02
N TRP A 295 -4.70 6.17 -17.40
CA TRP A 295 -5.74 7.20 -17.34
C TRP A 295 -6.29 7.35 -15.94
N LEU A 296 -6.60 8.60 -15.59
CA LEU A 296 -7.28 8.96 -14.35
C LEU A 296 -8.74 9.35 -14.64
N VAL A 297 -9.66 8.73 -13.93
CA VAL A 297 -11.10 8.98 -14.04
C VAL A 297 -11.64 9.49 -12.70
N ASP A 298 -12.76 10.20 -12.72
CA ASP A 298 -13.39 10.62 -11.48
C ASP A 298 -14.08 9.44 -10.78
N LYS A 299 -14.23 9.54 -9.46
CA LYS A 299 -14.93 8.51 -8.68
C LYS A 299 -16.36 8.36 -9.20
N ASN A 300 -16.80 7.13 -9.34
CA ASN A 300 -18.12 6.74 -9.87
C ASN A 300 -18.36 7.05 -11.36
N ASP A 301 -17.38 7.58 -12.10
CA ASP A 301 -17.50 7.79 -13.54
C ASP A 301 -17.15 6.50 -14.32
N TYR A 302 -18.00 5.50 -14.19
CA TYR A 302 -17.87 4.24 -14.92
C TYR A 302 -18.06 4.39 -16.44
N PHE A 303 -18.78 5.44 -16.88
CA PHE A 303 -18.90 5.73 -18.29
C PHE A 303 -17.56 6.12 -18.91
N LYS A 304 -16.74 6.91 -18.21
CA LYS A 304 -15.43 7.31 -18.69
C LYS A 304 -14.46 6.12 -18.76
N VAL A 305 -14.53 5.20 -17.80
CA VAL A 305 -13.78 3.94 -17.85
C VAL A 305 -14.13 3.16 -19.11
N ALA A 306 -15.42 2.94 -19.36
CA ALA A 306 -15.90 2.23 -20.54
C ALA A 306 -15.55 2.94 -21.86
N GLU A 307 -15.66 4.26 -21.91
CA GLU A 307 -15.28 5.09 -23.06
C GLU A 307 -13.81 4.89 -23.44
N ILE A 308 -12.91 4.97 -22.45
CA ILE A 308 -11.47 4.76 -22.66
C ILE A 308 -11.20 3.37 -23.23
N ILE A 309 -11.78 2.32 -22.64
CA ILE A 309 -11.60 0.94 -23.09
C ILE A 309 -12.14 0.75 -24.49
N ASN A 310 -13.35 1.25 -24.80
CA ASN A 310 -13.94 1.17 -26.13
C ASN A 310 -13.10 1.90 -27.18
N ASN A 311 -12.51 3.04 -26.85
CA ASN A 311 -11.63 3.76 -27.74
C ASN A 311 -10.32 3.02 -27.97
N ILE A 312 -9.81 2.28 -27.00
CA ILE A 312 -8.62 1.41 -27.16
C ILE A 312 -8.98 0.22 -28.05
N ILE A 313 -10.07 -0.50 -27.78
CA ILE A 313 -10.52 -1.66 -28.59
C ILE A 313 -10.76 -1.27 -30.05
N THR A 314 -11.28 -0.07 -30.29
CA THR A 314 -11.52 0.45 -31.65
C THR A 314 -10.33 1.17 -32.28
N ASN A 315 -9.14 1.10 -31.66
CA ASN A 315 -7.89 1.74 -32.09
C ASN A 315 -7.95 3.27 -32.24
N LYS A 316 -8.88 3.94 -31.57
CA LYS A 316 -8.94 5.41 -31.51
C LYS A 316 -7.92 5.98 -30.52
N ILE A 317 -7.58 5.20 -29.50
CA ILE A 317 -6.54 5.48 -28.51
C ILE A 317 -5.55 4.30 -28.52
N ALA A 318 -4.26 4.60 -28.64
CA ALA A 318 -3.23 3.57 -28.52
C ALA A 318 -2.92 3.27 -27.05
N LEU A 319 -2.67 2.00 -26.74
CA LEU A 319 -2.12 1.64 -25.43
C LEU A 319 -0.72 2.25 -25.25
N PRO A 320 -0.39 2.80 -24.08
CA PRO A 320 0.96 3.27 -23.74
C PRO A 320 2.01 2.19 -24.02
N LEU A 321 3.18 2.56 -24.50
CA LEU A 321 4.27 1.62 -24.69
C LEU A 321 4.67 0.98 -23.35
N GLN A 322 4.98 -0.32 -23.36
CA GLN A 322 5.37 -1.05 -22.15
C GLN A 322 6.56 -0.40 -21.44
N GLN A 323 7.57 0.05 -22.20
CA GLN A 323 8.74 0.73 -21.64
C GLN A 323 8.38 2.06 -20.96
N VAL A 324 7.40 2.81 -21.47
CA VAL A 324 6.90 4.04 -20.83
C VAL A 324 6.24 3.74 -19.49
N CYS A 325 5.44 2.66 -19.43
CA CYS A 325 4.86 2.20 -18.17
C CYS A 325 5.96 1.88 -17.15
N ILE A 326 6.96 1.09 -17.53
CA ILE A 326 8.04 0.64 -16.64
C ILE A 326 8.85 1.83 -16.12
N SER A 327 9.31 2.71 -17.02
CA SER A 327 10.15 3.85 -16.63
C SER A 327 9.41 4.86 -15.75
N SER A 328 8.09 4.97 -15.88
CA SER A 328 7.29 5.90 -15.08
C SER A 328 7.29 5.59 -13.57
N VAL A 329 7.61 4.37 -13.19
CA VAL A 329 7.59 3.89 -11.80
C VAL A 329 8.97 3.56 -11.22
N GLU A 330 10.05 3.79 -11.97
CA GLU A 330 11.43 3.55 -11.51
C GLU A 330 11.75 4.29 -10.20
N LYS A 331 11.18 5.48 -10.01
CA LYS A 331 11.28 6.28 -8.77
C LYS A 331 10.74 5.57 -7.52
N PHE A 332 9.95 4.52 -7.68
CA PHE A 332 9.40 3.71 -6.60
C PHE A 332 10.17 2.38 -6.39
N SER A 333 11.30 2.19 -7.08
CA SER A 333 12.10 0.99 -6.90
C SER A 333 12.55 0.80 -5.45
N ASP A 334 12.70 -0.46 -5.04
CA ASP A 334 13.11 -0.83 -3.69
C ASP A 334 14.33 -0.01 -3.23
N ASP A 335 15.38 0.09 -4.05
CA ASP A 335 16.62 0.81 -3.69
C ASP A 335 16.42 2.32 -3.46
N ILE A 336 15.63 2.98 -4.31
CA ILE A 336 15.37 4.43 -4.20
C ILE A 336 14.54 4.71 -2.94
N VAL A 337 13.47 3.96 -2.73
CA VAL A 337 12.57 4.17 -1.58
C VAL A 337 13.29 3.90 -0.26
N ILE A 338 14.06 2.80 -0.18
CA ILE A 338 14.81 2.46 1.03
C ILE A 338 15.89 3.51 1.31
N SER A 339 16.56 4.03 0.27
CA SER A 339 17.53 5.12 0.43
C SER A 339 16.89 6.41 0.91
N ASN A 340 15.67 6.74 0.45
CA ASN A 340 14.90 7.90 0.92
C ASN A 340 14.51 7.75 2.40
N ILE A 341 14.07 6.56 2.80
CA ILE A 341 13.74 6.28 4.21
C ILE A 341 14.99 6.40 5.09
N GLU A 342 16.10 5.78 4.71
CA GLU A 342 17.37 5.89 5.43
C GLU A 342 17.84 7.34 5.57
N SER A 343 17.79 8.11 4.47
CA SER A 343 18.18 9.52 4.48
C SER A 343 17.30 10.36 5.40
N ALA A 344 15.99 10.07 5.47
CA ALA A 344 15.09 10.74 6.40
C ALA A 344 15.43 10.40 7.86
N ILE A 345 15.75 9.13 8.14
CA ILE A 345 16.18 8.68 9.47
C ILE A 345 17.46 9.41 9.90
N ILE A 346 18.48 9.44 9.04
CA ILE A 346 19.77 10.07 9.34
C ILE A 346 19.58 11.57 9.66
N LYS A 347 18.81 12.30 8.85
CA LYS A 347 18.50 13.72 9.09
C LYS A 347 17.81 14.00 10.41
N GLU A 348 17.03 13.06 10.92
CA GLU A 348 16.33 13.23 12.19
C GLU A 348 17.17 12.77 13.39
N LEU A 349 18.31 12.13 13.17
CA LEU A 349 19.30 11.77 14.21
C LEU A 349 20.35 12.87 14.42
N GLU A 350 20.59 13.70 13.41
CA GLU A 350 21.43 14.90 13.48
C GLU A 350 20.72 16.02 14.28
#